data_82248cc9d967af78321fcfd3d707438b
#
_entry.id   82248cc9d967af78321fcfd3d707438b
#
_cell.length_a   1.000
_cell.length_b   1.000
_cell.length_c   1.000
_cell.angle_alpha   90.00
_cell.angle_beta   90.00
_cell.angle_gamma   90.00
#
_symmetry.space_group_name_H-M   'P 1'
#
loop_
_entity.id
_entity.type
_entity.pdbx_description
1 polymer ?
#
loop_
_entity_poly.entity_id
_entity_poly.type
_entity_poly.pdbx_seq_one_letter_code
_entity_poly.pdbx_strand_id
1 'polypeptide(L)'
;MALTLDFIREQFNVINNKHFEGKLLTPRFEITHVKSYLGQYHWQYSYDSRIFIDSVIRISDMFDRSDADIINTIAHESIHLYIRQNKIKDTRPHHGRVFNTIADRLNREGGFHIARTNSVAGCGLRDKSKVGNPYYIACFKSGNSGKYFAFSMNMKYFQHYLDEFEHYPSHFKDVIVFTSTDDKKFAHLPKCRKGVRGYYITEEEYKAYKTNEKILFQYQTLGIRHTAA
;
A
#
# COMPACT_ATOMS: atom_id res chain seq x y z
N MET A 1 -4.24 -2.63 -14.61
CA MET A 1 -2.92 -3.03 -14.02
C MET A 1 -2.92 -2.73 -12.52
N ALA A 2 -2.14 -3.43 -11.69
CA ALA A 2 -2.02 -3.06 -10.28
C ALA A 2 -1.17 -1.77 -10.18
N LEU A 3 -1.60 -0.81 -9.35
CA LEU A 3 -0.83 0.41 -9.07
C LEU A 3 0.45 0.03 -8.32
N THR A 4 1.60 0.44 -8.83
CA THR A 4 2.91 0.21 -8.22
C THR A 4 3.66 1.52 -7.99
N LEU A 5 4.58 1.54 -7.03
CA LEU A 5 5.43 2.71 -6.80
C LEU A 5 6.33 3.04 -7.99
N ASP A 6 6.78 2.02 -8.72
CA ASP A 6 7.60 2.21 -9.91
C ASP A 6 6.80 2.86 -11.04
N PHE A 7 5.54 2.47 -11.25
CA PHE A 7 4.64 3.14 -12.18
C PHE A 7 4.46 4.62 -11.83
N ILE A 8 4.17 4.94 -10.55
CA ILE A 8 4.00 6.33 -10.10
C ILE A 8 5.28 7.13 -10.35
N ARG A 9 6.44 6.58 -10.01
CA ARG A 9 7.75 7.23 -10.19
C ARG A 9 8.06 7.48 -11.66
N GLU A 10 7.83 6.49 -12.51
CA GLU A 10 8.03 6.59 -13.95
C GLU A 10 7.15 7.70 -14.55
N GLN A 11 5.85 7.67 -14.26
CA GLN A 11 4.92 8.68 -14.78
C GLN A 11 5.23 10.08 -14.26
N PHE A 12 5.62 10.23 -12.99
CA PHE A 12 6.09 11.51 -12.45
C PHE A 12 7.31 12.01 -13.22
N ASN A 13 8.30 11.16 -13.50
CA ASN A 13 9.49 11.55 -14.24
C ASN A 13 9.17 12.00 -15.67
N VAL A 14 8.25 11.30 -16.35
CA VAL A 14 7.77 11.71 -17.67
C VAL A 14 7.11 13.08 -17.62
N ILE A 15 6.21 13.30 -16.65
CA ILE A 15 5.51 14.57 -16.46
C ILE A 15 6.52 15.69 -16.12
N ASN A 16 7.45 15.45 -15.22
CA ASN A 16 8.46 16.41 -14.81
C ASN A 16 9.32 16.84 -16.01
N ASN A 17 9.90 15.89 -16.72
CA ASN A 17 10.78 16.17 -17.85
C ASN A 17 10.04 16.89 -18.98
N LYS A 18 8.83 16.47 -19.33
CA LYS A 18 8.10 16.98 -20.48
C LYS A 18 7.41 18.32 -20.23
N HIS A 19 6.93 18.55 -19.00
CA HIS A 19 6.05 19.68 -18.69
C HIS A 19 6.57 20.64 -17.63
N PHE A 20 7.62 20.26 -16.91
CA PHE A 20 8.28 21.09 -15.90
C PHE A 20 9.81 21.18 -16.10
N GLU A 21 10.29 20.81 -17.31
CA GLU A 21 11.70 20.95 -17.70
C GLU A 21 12.67 20.18 -16.76
N GLY A 22 12.19 19.11 -16.10
CA GLY A 22 12.97 18.35 -15.12
C GLY A 22 13.24 19.10 -13.80
N LYS A 23 12.59 20.26 -13.57
CA LYS A 23 12.89 21.15 -12.45
C LYS A 23 12.20 20.78 -11.14
N LEU A 24 11.25 19.83 -11.14
CA LEU A 24 10.62 19.38 -9.91
C LEU A 24 11.59 18.50 -9.12
N LEU A 25 11.73 18.79 -7.83
CA LEU A 25 12.40 17.88 -6.90
C LEU A 25 11.58 16.61 -6.76
N THR A 26 12.25 15.45 -6.85
CA THR A 26 11.58 14.16 -6.73
C THR A 26 11.01 13.99 -5.32
N PRO A 27 9.67 13.89 -5.14
CA PRO A 27 9.09 13.63 -3.84
C PRO A 27 9.20 12.15 -3.49
N ARG A 28 8.90 11.80 -2.24
CA ARG A 28 8.59 10.41 -1.90
C ARG A 28 7.23 10.04 -2.51
N PHE A 29 7.05 8.77 -2.83
CA PHE A 29 5.79 8.25 -3.34
C PHE A 29 5.23 7.22 -2.38
N GLU A 30 3.94 7.28 -2.13
CA GLU A 30 3.23 6.36 -1.26
C GLU A 30 1.92 5.90 -1.92
N ILE A 31 1.63 4.61 -1.84
CA ILE A 31 0.30 4.07 -2.20
C ILE A 31 -0.50 3.98 -0.90
N THR A 32 -1.70 4.53 -0.92
CA THR A 32 -2.59 4.56 0.24
C THR A 32 -3.88 3.79 -0.03
N HIS A 33 -4.52 3.31 1.03
CA HIS A 33 -5.78 2.56 0.96
C HIS A 33 -6.94 3.39 1.53
N VAL A 34 -7.04 4.66 1.11
CA VAL A 34 -8.05 5.60 1.65
C VAL A 34 -9.12 5.92 0.61
N LYS A 35 -10.34 6.21 1.10
CA LYS A 35 -11.51 6.55 0.27
C LYS A 35 -11.81 8.05 0.22
N SER A 36 -11.00 8.87 0.89
CA SER A 36 -11.26 10.31 1.04
C SER A 36 -10.62 11.17 -0.06
N TYR A 37 -9.67 10.61 -0.81
CA TYR A 37 -8.99 11.30 -1.92
C TYR A 37 -8.49 10.32 -2.99
N LEU A 38 -8.28 10.79 -4.20
CA LEU A 38 -7.65 10.04 -5.30
C LEU A 38 -6.13 10.15 -5.25
N GLY A 39 -5.63 11.34 -4.96
CA GLY A 39 -4.24 11.69 -4.71
C GLY A 39 -4.14 12.79 -3.67
N GLN A 40 -2.96 12.94 -3.11
CA GLN A 40 -2.65 13.99 -2.15
C GLN A 40 -1.16 14.34 -2.23
N TYR A 41 -0.84 15.61 -2.42
CA TYR A 41 0.48 16.15 -2.16
C TYR A 41 0.57 16.63 -0.72
N HIS A 42 1.53 16.12 0.01
CA HIS A 42 1.83 16.56 1.38
C HIS A 42 3.29 17.04 1.44
N TRP A 43 3.53 18.07 2.24
CA TRP A 43 4.85 18.66 2.41
C TRP A 43 5.08 19.04 3.87
N GLN A 44 6.32 19.00 4.28
CA GLN A 44 6.76 19.39 5.61
C GLN A 44 7.81 20.49 5.49
N TYR A 45 7.63 21.53 6.26
CA TYR A 45 8.50 22.70 6.30
C TYR A 45 8.95 22.94 7.72
N SER A 46 10.26 23.12 7.93
CA SER A 46 10.80 23.56 9.21
C SER A 46 10.74 25.09 9.28
N TYR A 47 9.99 25.60 10.24
CA TYR A 47 9.91 27.06 10.49
C TYR A 47 11.19 27.60 11.10
N ASP A 48 11.88 26.80 11.92
CA ASP A 48 13.11 27.21 12.60
C ASP A 48 14.28 27.35 11.63
N SER A 49 14.46 26.37 10.76
CA SER A 49 15.55 26.38 9.76
C SER A 49 15.16 27.05 8.45
N ARG A 50 13.88 27.38 8.24
CA ARG A 50 13.31 27.87 6.97
C ARG A 50 13.56 26.95 5.77
N ILE A 51 13.74 25.66 6.02
CA ILE A 51 14.07 24.65 5.03
C ILE A 51 12.85 23.78 4.75
N PHE A 52 12.69 23.41 3.50
CA PHE A 52 11.79 22.38 3.05
C PHE A 52 12.38 21.00 3.43
N ILE A 53 11.69 20.25 4.33
CA ILE A 53 12.24 19.02 4.89
C ILE A 53 11.87 17.83 4.00
N ASP A 54 10.60 17.70 3.62
CA ASP A 54 10.09 16.52 2.95
C ASP A 54 8.87 16.84 2.11
N SER A 55 8.68 16.07 1.05
CA SER A 55 7.47 16.07 0.25
C SER A 55 7.09 14.67 -0.15
N VAL A 56 5.80 14.40 -0.20
CA VAL A 56 5.26 13.10 -0.60
C VAL A 56 4.04 13.28 -1.49
N ILE A 57 3.99 12.51 -2.57
CA ILE A 57 2.79 12.32 -3.40
C ILE A 57 2.20 10.95 -3.03
N ARG A 58 0.97 10.99 -2.56
CA ARG A 58 0.16 9.81 -2.18
C ARG A 58 -0.87 9.55 -3.23
N ILE A 59 -1.00 8.30 -3.67
CA ILE A 59 -2.03 7.88 -4.62
C ILE A 59 -2.85 6.77 -3.98
N SER A 60 -4.18 6.93 -3.98
CA SER A 60 -5.07 5.90 -3.45
C SER A 60 -5.31 4.80 -4.48
N ASP A 61 -5.21 3.54 -4.04
CA ASP A 61 -5.55 2.35 -4.82
C ASP A 61 -6.97 1.82 -4.58
N MET A 62 -7.76 2.56 -3.78
CA MET A 62 -9.13 2.16 -3.41
C MET A 62 -10.15 2.28 -4.55
N PHE A 63 -9.79 2.96 -5.63
CA PHE A 63 -10.71 3.25 -6.73
C PHE A 63 -10.33 2.45 -7.97
N ASP A 64 -11.37 2.01 -8.70
CA ASP A 64 -11.20 1.39 -10.02
C ASP A 64 -10.99 2.51 -11.05
N ARG A 65 -9.75 2.70 -11.44
CA ARG A 65 -9.32 3.80 -12.34
C ARG A 65 -8.43 3.26 -13.45
N SER A 66 -8.55 3.88 -14.60
CA SER A 66 -7.60 3.66 -15.70
C SER A 66 -6.21 4.21 -15.36
N ASP A 67 -5.20 3.74 -16.07
CA ASP A 67 -3.84 4.28 -15.95
C ASP A 67 -3.84 5.79 -16.30
N ALA A 68 -4.64 6.22 -17.26
CA ALA A 68 -4.81 7.63 -17.63
C ALA A 68 -5.35 8.47 -16.46
N ASP A 69 -6.33 7.98 -15.69
CA ASP A 69 -6.86 8.67 -14.52
C ASP A 69 -5.82 8.79 -13.40
N ILE A 70 -5.00 7.75 -13.24
CA ILE A 70 -3.91 7.77 -12.26
C ILE A 70 -2.84 8.78 -12.69
N ILE A 71 -2.48 8.81 -13.99
CA ILE A 71 -1.53 9.78 -14.55
C ILE A 71 -2.06 11.21 -14.38
N ASN A 72 -3.35 11.47 -14.64
CA ASN A 72 -3.97 12.77 -14.39
C ASN A 72 -3.88 13.19 -12.91
N THR A 73 -4.03 12.22 -11.99
CA THR A 73 -3.86 12.48 -10.56
C THR A 73 -2.41 12.82 -10.22
N ILE A 74 -1.43 12.09 -10.77
CA ILE A 74 0.00 12.39 -10.56
C ILE A 74 0.34 13.78 -11.09
N ALA A 75 -0.18 14.14 -12.26
CA ALA A 75 0.01 15.48 -12.84
C ALA A 75 -0.61 16.58 -11.96
N HIS A 76 -1.81 16.34 -11.41
CA HIS A 76 -2.46 17.26 -10.46
C HIS A 76 -1.59 17.51 -9.21
N GLU A 77 -1.08 16.46 -8.59
CA GLU A 77 -0.24 16.57 -7.40
C GLU A 77 1.14 17.19 -7.72
N SER A 78 1.63 16.99 -8.96
CA SER A 78 2.85 17.66 -9.45
C SER A 78 2.69 19.18 -9.59
N ILE A 79 1.50 19.69 -9.90
CA ILE A 79 1.22 21.14 -9.90
C ILE A 79 1.33 21.69 -8.46
N HIS A 80 0.80 20.99 -7.47
CA HIS A 80 0.94 21.39 -6.07
C HIS A 80 2.40 21.45 -5.64
N LEU A 81 3.20 20.43 -6.02
CA LEU A 81 4.63 20.40 -5.77
C LEU A 81 5.32 21.60 -6.41
N TYR A 82 5.04 21.89 -7.70
CA TYR A 82 5.62 23.02 -8.42
C TYR A 82 5.34 24.36 -7.73
N ILE A 83 4.09 24.61 -7.36
CA ILE A 83 3.68 25.85 -6.67
C ILE A 83 4.40 25.99 -5.33
N ARG A 84 4.49 24.91 -4.57
CA ARG A 84 5.15 24.91 -3.25
C ARG A 84 6.66 25.05 -3.34
N GLN A 85 7.29 24.26 -4.19
CA GLN A 85 8.74 24.29 -4.42
C GLN A 85 9.21 25.69 -4.80
N ASN A 86 8.47 26.37 -5.67
CA ASN A 86 8.82 27.71 -6.15
C ASN A 86 8.25 28.83 -5.28
N LYS A 87 7.63 28.52 -4.13
CA LYS A 87 7.06 29.47 -3.18
C LYS A 87 6.06 30.45 -3.84
N ILE A 88 5.32 29.97 -4.84
CA ILE A 88 4.36 30.78 -5.58
C ILE A 88 3.14 31.03 -4.70
N LYS A 89 2.80 32.30 -4.52
CA LYS A 89 1.55 32.70 -3.87
C LYS A 89 0.40 32.54 -4.85
N ASP A 90 -0.55 31.67 -4.54
CA ASP A 90 -1.77 31.55 -5.33
C ASP A 90 -2.95 32.28 -4.66
N THR A 91 -4.00 32.56 -5.44
CA THR A 91 -5.17 33.32 -4.98
C THR A 91 -6.02 32.55 -3.96
N ARG A 92 -5.89 31.21 -3.93
CA ARG A 92 -6.53 30.31 -2.96
C ARG A 92 -5.55 29.25 -2.46
N PRO A 93 -5.76 28.68 -1.28
CA PRO A 93 -4.80 27.76 -0.66
C PRO A 93 -4.48 26.50 -1.48
N HIS A 94 -5.41 26.01 -2.30
CA HIS A 94 -5.25 24.74 -2.99
C HIS A 94 -5.37 24.83 -4.51
N HIS A 95 -6.45 25.39 -5.05
CA HIS A 95 -6.72 25.42 -6.49
C HIS A 95 -7.05 26.85 -6.91
N GLY A 96 -6.08 27.74 -6.77
CA GLY A 96 -6.20 29.15 -7.14
C GLY A 96 -5.94 29.38 -8.63
N ARG A 97 -5.70 30.64 -8.99
CA ARG A 97 -5.49 31.05 -10.39
C ARG A 97 -4.26 30.40 -11.00
N VAL A 98 -3.15 30.34 -10.25
CA VAL A 98 -1.89 29.76 -10.74
C VAL A 98 -2.06 28.27 -11.01
N PHE A 99 -2.66 27.54 -10.06
CA PHE A 99 -2.97 26.11 -10.25
C PHE A 99 -3.78 25.90 -11.53
N ASN A 100 -4.88 26.64 -11.70
CA ASN A 100 -5.77 26.49 -12.85
C ASN A 100 -5.05 26.82 -14.17
N THR A 101 -4.22 27.85 -14.20
CA THR A 101 -3.44 28.22 -15.40
C THR A 101 -2.49 27.08 -15.82
N ILE A 102 -1.82 26.44 -14.86
CA ILE A 102 -0.91 25.33 -15.14
C ILE A 102 -1.72 24.09 -15.57
N ALA A 103 -2.83 23.78 -14.89
CA ALA A 103 -3.71 22.67 -15.26
C ALA A 103 -4.25 22.82 -16.68
N ASP A 104 -4.74 24.03 -17.04
CA ASP A 104 -5.25 24.33 -18.38
C ASP A 104 -4.14 24.19 -19.45
N ARG A 105 -2.90 24.59 -19.13
CA ARG A 105 -1.75 24.37 -20.01
C ARG A 105 -1.48 22.87 -20.21
N LEU A 106 -1.40 22.09 -19.13
CA LEU A 106 -1.14 20.65 -19.21
C LEU A 106 -2.26 19.93 -19.97
N ASN A 107 -3.51 20.28 -19.75
CA ASN A 107 -4.64 19.73 -20.47
C ASN A 107 -4.56 19.99 -21.99
N ARG A 108 -4.20 21.21 -22.38
CA ARG A 108 -4.09 21.60 -23.79
C ARG A 108 -2.86 20.99 -24.48
N GLU A 109 -1.71 21.02 -23.83
CA GLU A 109 -0.42 20.67 -24.44
C GLU A 109 -0.03 19.21 -24.20
N GLY A 110 -0.47 18.63 -23.08
CA GLY A 110 -0.11 17.28 -22.64
C GLY A 110 -1.19 16.21 -22.83
N GLY A 111 -2.40 16.63 -23.23
CA GLY A 111 -3.54 15.71 -23.38
C GLY A 111 -4.06 15.17 -22.03
N PHE A 112 -3.77 15.88 -20.94
CA PHE A 112 -4.30 15.55 -19.63
C PHE A 112 -5.77 15.98 -19.48
N HIS A 113 -6.43 15.43 -18.48
CA HIS A 113 -7.78 15.82 -18.03
C HIS A 113 -7.75 16.18 -16.55
N ILE A 114 -6.90 17.14 -16.19
CA ILE A 114 -6.75 17.59 -14.81
C ILE A 114 -7.95 18.45 -14.44
N ALA A 115 -8.77 17.94 -13.52
CA ALA A 115 -9.88 18.70 -12.97
C ALA A 115 -9.39 19.69 -11.91
N ARG A 116 -10.16 20.77 -11.72
CA ARG A 116 -9.89 21.78 -10.67
C ARG A 116 -10.01 21.23 -9.26
N THR A 117 -10.75 20.14 -9.09
CA THR A 117 -10.90 19.41 -7.82
C THR A 117 -10.77 17.92 -8.06
N ASN A 118 -9.97 17.23 -7.27
CA ASN A 118 -9.92 15.77 -7.27
C ASN A 118 -11.11 15.23 -6.45
N SER A 119 -12.29 15.23 -7.09
CA SER A 119 -13.48 14.66 -6.44
C SER A 119 -13.47 13.13 -6.57
N VAL A 120 -13.73 12.46 -5.46
CA VAL A 120 -14.00 11.02 -5.43
C VAL A 120 -15.42 10.67 -5.87
N ALA A 121 -16.29 11.69 -6.04
CA ALA A 121 -17.67 11.51 -6.47
C ALA A 121 -17.71 10.90 -7.88
N GLY A 122 -18.47 9.82 -8.02
CA GLY A 122 -18.57 9.09 -9.29
C GLY A 122 -17.45 8.08 -9.57
N CYS A 123 -16.38 8.05 -8.77
CA CYS A 123 -15.36 7.00 -8.90
C CYS A 123 -15.87 5.71 -8.26
N GLY A 124 -15.96 4.65 -9.08
CA GLY A 124 -16.22 3.30 -8.58
C GLY A 124 -15.13 2.87 -7.61
N LEU A 125 -15.53 2.26 -6.50
CA LEU A 125 -14.54 1.60 -5.64
C LEU A 125 -14.01 0.38 -6.37
N ARG A 126 -12.70 0.19 -6.31
CA ARG A 126 -12.09 -1.02 -6.78
C ARG A 126 -12.74 -2.21 -6.08
N ASP A 127 -13.19 -3.17 -6.86
CA ASP A 127 -13.73 -4.39 -6.31
C ASP A 127 -12.61 -5.09 -5.52
N LYS A 128 -12.71 -5.02 -4.20
CA LYS A 128 -11.70 -5.62 -3.30
C LYS A 128 -11.62 -7.12 -3.43
N SER A 129 -12.63 -7.77 -4.04
CA SER A 129 -12.58 -9.19 -4.34
C SER A 129 -11.58 -9.50 -5.46
N LYS A 130 -11.20 -8.51 -6.27
CA LYS A 130 -10.24 -8.66 -7.39
C LYS A 130 -8.80 -8.27 -7.02
N VAL A 131 -8.61 -7.47 -5.96
CA VAL A 131 -7.28 -7.15 -5.41
C VAL A 131 -7.43 -7.19 -3.89
N GLY A 132 -7.47 -8.39 -3.36
CA GLY A 132 -7.55 -8.60 -1.91
C GLY A 132 -6.35 -7.95 -1.22
N ASN A 133 -6.58 -7.28 -0.10
CA ASN A 133 -5.49 -7.03 0.83
C ASN A 133 -4.84 -8.38 1.12
N PRO A 134 -3.52 -8.49 1.06
CA PRO A 134 -2.88 -9.76 1.33
C PRO A 134 -3.30 -10.26 2.72
N TYR A 135 -3.79 -11.47 2.76
CA TYR A 135 -3.94 -12.19 4.01
C TYR A 135 -2.55 -12.57 4.49
N TYR A 136 -2.25 -12.27 5.74
CA TYR A 136 -1.09 -12.82 6.41
C TYR A 136 -1.57 -14.03 7.20
N ILE A 137 -1.17 -15.21 6.81
CA ILE A 137 -1.70 -16.45 7.32
C ILE A 137 -0.62 -17.17 8.08
N ALA A 138 -0.92 -17.54 9.33
CA ALA A 138 -0.09 -18.44 10.10
C ALA A 138 -0.74 -19.83 10.12
N CYS A 139 0.06 -20.85 9.85
CA CYS A 139 -0.32 -22.24 10.01
C CYS A 139 0.65 -22.93 10.97
N PHE A 140 0.13 -23.82 11.80
CA PHE A 140 0.94 -24.55 12.78
C PHE A 140 0.34 -25.91 13.11
N LYS A 141 1.18 -26.81 13.61
CA LYS A 141 0.75 -28.07 14.24
C LYS A 141 0.59 -27.84 15.73
N SER A 142 -0.58 -28.14 16.27
CA SER A 142 -0.81 -28.09 17.71
C SER A 142 -0.04 -29.22 18.40
N GLY A 143 0.81 -28.89 19.35
CA GLY A 143 1.55 -29.89 20.14
C GLY A 143 0.65 -30.73 21.04
N ASN A 144 -0.47 -30.16 21.48
CA ASN A 144 -1.41 -30.84 22.38
C ASN A 144 -2.30 -31.84 21.65
N SER A 145 -2.75 -31.53 20.44
CA SER A 145 -3.70 -32.37 19.68
C SER A 145 -3.08 -33.08 18.47
N GLY A 146 -1.89 -32.66 18.05
CA GLY A 146 -1.25 -33.11 16.81
C GLY A 146 -1.94 -32.66 15.53
N LYS A 147 -3.01 -31.88 15.63
CA LYS A 147 -3.80 -31.35 14.50
C LYS A 147 -3.22 -30.05 13.96
N TYR A 148 -3.53 -29.74 12.69
CA TYR A 148 -3.07 -28.54 12.05
C TYR A 148 -4.14 -27.44 12.10
N PHE A 149 -3.69 -26.21 12.26
CA PHE A 149 -4.56 -25.03 12.36
C PHE A 149 -4.00 -23.89 11.52
N ALA A 150 -4.90 -23.05 11.04
CA ALA A 150 -4.58 -21.80 10.32
C ALA A 150 -5.40 -20.64 10.87
N PHE A 151 -4.84 -19.42 10.81
CA PHE A 151 -5.56 -18.19 11.11
C PHE A 151 -4.99 -17.01 10.32
N SER A 152 -5.81 -15.98 10.12
CA SER A 152 -5.38 -14.74 9.51
C SER A 152 -4.82 -13.78 10.57
N MET A 153 -3.57 -13.37 10.39
CA MET A 153 -2.85 -12.47 11.30
C MET A 153 -3.17 -11.02 10.99
N ASN A 154 -3.24 -10.20 12.02
CA ASN A 154 -3.16 -8.75 11.87
C ASN A 154 -1.71 -8.32 12.08
N MET A 155 -1.05 -7.83 11.03
CA MET A 155 0.37 -7.45 11.05
C MET A 155 0.74 -6.39 12.08
N LYS A 156 -0.24 -5.59 12.55
CA LYS A 156 -0.03 -4.67 13.68
C LYS A 156 0.45 -5.39 14.94
N TYR A 157 0.12 -6.68 15.08
CA TYR A 157 0.46 -7.50 16.24
C TYR A 157 1.47 -8.60 15.90
N PHE A 158 2.23 -8.44 14.81
CA PHE A 158 3.14 -9.49 14.31
C PHE A 158 4.14 -9.93 15.38
N GLN A 159 4.81 -8.99 16.03
CA GLN A 159 5.76 -9.31 17.11
C GLN A 159 5.11 -10.09 18.24
N HIS A 160 3.91 -9.70 18.65
CA HIS A 160 3.17 -10.43 19.68
C HIS A 160 2.91 -11.90 19.29
N TYR A 161 2.61 -12.19 18.01
CA TYR A 161 2.45 -13.57 17.58
C TYR A 161 3.78 -14.35 17.59
N LEU A 162 4.88 -13.71 17.22
CA LEU A 162 6.21 -14.35 17.33
C LEU A 162 6.54 -14.68 18.78
N ASP A 163 6.30 -13.75 19.70
CA ASP A 163 6.52 -13.94 21.13
C ASP A 163 5.67 -15.10 21.66
N GLU A 164 4.41 -15.25 21.22
CA GLU A 164 3.53 -16.37 21.58
C GLU A 164 4.08 -17.71 21.06
N PHE A 165 4.56 -17.77 19.83
CA PHE A 165 5.13 -18.98 19.24
C PHE A 165 6.42 -19.40 19.97
N GLU A 166 7.25 -18.44 20.38
CA GLU A 166 8.49 -18.67 21.11
C GLU A 166 8.24 -19.04 22.58
N HIS A 167 7.25 -18.41 23.23
CA HIS A 167 6.91 -18.67 24.64
C HIS A 167 6.25 -20.02 24.85
N TYR A 168 5.49 -20.51 23.87
CA TYR A 168 4.73 -21.75 23.97
C TYR A 168 5.10 -22.75 22.86
N PRO A 169 6.38 -23.17 22.75
CA PRO A 169 6.84 -24.07 21.68
C PRO A 169 6.20 -25.46 21.77
N SER A 170 5.70 -25.87 22.97
CA SER A 170 4.93 -27.08 23.14
C SER A 170 3.55 -27.02 22.50
N HIS A 171 2.96 -25.84 22.35
CA HIS A 171 1.65 -25.62 21.74
C HIS A 171 1.73 -25.37 20.22
N PHE A 172 2.79 -24.71 19.78
CA PHE A 172 2.98 -24.29 18.40
C PHE A 172 4.18 -24.99 17.76
N LYS A 173 3.93 -26.04 16.99
CA LYS A 173 4.96 -26.76 16.25
C LYS A 173 4.86 -26.47 14.76
N ASP A 174 6.00 -26.48 14.06
CA ASP A 174 6.07 -26.34 12.62
C ASP A 174 5.29 -25.12 12.10
N VAL A 175 5.51 -23.94 12.70
CA VAL A 175 4.82 -22.71 12.31
C VAL A 175 5.35 -22.23 10.96
N ILE A 176 4.46 -21.93 10.03
CA ILE A 176 4.74 -21.22 8.79
C ILE A 176 3.86 -19.97 8.70
N VAL A 177 4.43 -18.87 8.19
CA VAL A 177 3.69 -17.64 7.89
C VAL A 177 3.92 -17.27 6.43
N PHE A 178 2.85 -17.00 5.72
CA PHE A 178 2.87 -16.61 4.31
C PHE A 178 1.83 -15.56 3.99
N THR A 179 1.91 -14.99 2.79
CA THR A 179 0.90 -14.05 2.27
C THR A 179 0.14 -14.66 1.10
N SER A 180 -1.15 -14.38 1.03
CA SER A 180 -1.97 -14.72 -0.12
C SER A 180 -3.02 -13.65 -0.40
N THR A 181 -3.37 -13.46 -1.65
CA THR A 181 -4.47 -12.60 -2.09
C THR A 181 -5.73 -13.40 -2.47
N ASP A 182 -5.70 -14.71 -2.29
CA ASP A 182 -6.83 -15.60 -2.62
C ASP A 182 -7.92 -15.51 -1.56
N ASP A 183 -8.90 -14.62 -1.82
CA ASP A 183 -10.05 -14.40 -0.94
C ASP A 183 -10.93 -15.65 -0.81
N LYS A 184 -11.10 -16.41 -1.89
CA LYS A 184 -11.93 -17.63 -1.86
C LYS A 184 -11.34 -18.70 -0.94
N LYS A 185 -10.01 -18.77 -0.91
CA LYS A 185 -9.28 -19.77 -0.12
C LYS A 185 -9.17 -19.40 1.36
N PHE A 186 -9.04 -18.10 1.70
CA PHE A 186 -8.63 -17.68 3.02
C PHE A 186 -9.59 -16.74 3.76
N ALA A 187 -10.68 -16.26 3.11
CA ALA A 187 -11.64 -15.35 3.76
C ALA A 187 -12.36 -15.97 4.97
N HIS A 188 -12.47 -17.30 5.02
CA HIS A 188 -13.12 -18.04 6.10
C HIS A 188 -12.25 -18.14 7.36
N LEU A 189 -10.93 -17.89 7.26
CA LEU A 189 -10.03 -18.00 8.39
C LEU A 189 -10.33 -16.95 9.46
N PRO A 190 -10.28 -17.31 10.76
CA PRO A 190 -10.51 -16.34 11.82
C PRO A 190 -9.43 -15.26 11.81
N LYS A 191 -9.87 -13.98 11.85
CA LYS A 191 -8.97 -12.83 11.96
C LYS A 191 -8.60 -12.60 13.42
N CYS A 192 -7.41 -13.00 13.80
CA CYS A 192 -6.90 -12.82 15.15
C CYS A 192 -6.35 -11.40 15.35
N ARG A 193 -6.61 -10.79 16.50
CA ARG A 193 -6.01 -9.50 16.92
C ARG A 193 -5.01 -9.68 18.04
N LYS A 194 -5.46 -10.34 19.12
CA LYS A 194 -4.64 -10.75 20.26
C LYS A 194 -5.06 -12.17 20.60
N GLY A 195 -4.14 -13.03 20.80
CA GLY A 195 -4.39 -14.45 21.03
C GLY A 195 -4.72 -15.24 19.77
N VAL A 196 -4.26 -16.46 19.74
CA VAL A 196 -4.34 -17.34 18.58
C VAL A 196 -5.66 -18.14 18.64
N ARG A 197 -6.47 -18.01 17.59
CA ARG A 197 -7.64 -18.87 17.35
C ARG A 197 -7.45 -19.52 16.00
N GLY A 198 -7.06 -20.81 16.02
CA GLY A 198 -6.85 -21.55 14.79
C GLY A 198 -8.15 -22.14 14.23
N TYR A 199 -8.30 -22.09 12.91
CA TYR A 199 -9.24 -22.89 12.15
C TYR A 199 -8.56 -24.22 11.78
N TYR A 200 -9.26 -25.33 11.97
CA TYR A 200 -8.73 -26.66 11.64
C TYR A 200 -8.50 -26.77 10.12
N ILE A 201 -7.32 -27.23 9.77
CA ILE A 201 -6.93 -27.57 8.40
C ILE A 201 -6.38 -28.99 8.35
N THR A 202 -6.46 -29.63 7.20
CA THR A 202 -5.89 -30.97 7.04
C THR A 202 -4.37 -30.92 6.93
N GLU A 203 -3.72 -32.07 7.11
CA GLU A 203 -2.28 -32.18 6.92
C GLU A 203 -1.89 -31.95 5.46
N GLU A 204 -2.73 -32.37 4.53
CA GLU A 204 -2.56 -32.15 3.09
C GLU A 204 -2.59 -30.66 2.76
N GLU A 205 -3.54 -29.91 3.32
CA GLU A 205 -3.63 -28.45 3.16
C GLU A 205 -2.39 -27.77 3.72
N TYR A 206 -1.94 -28.17 4.91
CA TYR A 206 -0.71 -27.61 5.50
C TYR A 206 0.51 -27.88 4.61
N LYS A 207 0.68 -29.10 4.11
CA LYS A 207 1.77 -29.45 3.19
C LYS A 207 1.68 -28.65 1.88
N ALA A 208 0.48 -28.50 1.33
CA ALA A 208 0.25 -27.71 0.13
C ALA A 208 0.62 -26.23 0.35
N TYR A 209 0.26 -25.63 1.48
CA TYR A 209 0.65 -24.25 1.80
C TYR A 209 2.16 -24.11 1.94
N LYS A 210 2.83 -25.06 2.58
CA LYS A 210 4.28 -25.07 2.73
C LYS A 210 5.03 -25.14 1.40
N THR A 211 4.45 -25.79 0.39
CA THR A 211 5.08 -26.00 -0.92
C THR A 211 4.74 -24.88 -1.91
N ASN A 212 3.50 -24.38 -1.90
CA ASN A 212 2.96 -23.54 -2.98
C ASN A 212 2.89 -22.05 -2.61
N GLU A 213 2.98 -21.69 -1.33
CA GLU A 213 2.87 -20.32 -0.88
C GLU A 213 4.24 -19.68 -0.63
N LYS A 214 4.37 -18.39 -0.86
CA LYS A 214 5.59 -17.65 -0.53
C LYS A 214 5.71 -17.49 0.98
N ILE A 215 6.55 -18.31 1.60
CA ILE A 215 6.76 -18.30 3.05
C ILE A 215 7.59 -17.07 3.43
N LEU A 216 7.04 -16.26 4.34
CA LEU A 216 7.71 -15.11 4.95
C LEU A 216 8.52 -15.51 6.20
N PHE A 217 7.99 -16.46 6.96
CA PHE A 217 8.56 -16.88 8.23
C PHE A 217 8.30 -18.36 8.46
N GLN A 218 9.29 -19.07 8.96
CA GLN A 218 9.16 -20.45 9.38
C GLN A 218 9.86 -20.65 10.71
N TYR A 219 9.12 -21.20 11.69
CA TYR A 219 9.64 -21.61 12.99
C TYR A 219 9.59 -23.14 13.08
N GLN A 220 10.73 -23.74 13.34
CA GLN A 220 10.83 -25.16 13.68
C GLN A 220 11.40 -25.27 15.09
N THR A 221 10.93 -26.24 15.85
CA THR A 221 11.27 -26.45 17.27
C THR A 221 12.80 -26.61 17.53
N LEU A 222 13.64 -26.56 16.53
CA LEU A 222 15.10 -26.71 16.57
C LEU A 222 15.89 -25.45 16.23
N GLY A 223 15.27 -24.26 16.20
CA GLY A 223 15.95 -22.99 15.94
C GLY A 223 15.30 -22.15 14.85
N ILE A 224 15.40 -20.84 15.01
CA ILE A 224 14.86 -19.85 14.08
C ILE A 224 15.70 -19.83 12.80
N ARG A 225 15.08 -20.09 11.65
CA ARG A 225 15.68 -19.75 10.35
C ARG A 225 14.90 -18.61 9.73
N HIS A 226 15.51 -17.44 9.67
CA HIS A 226 15.00 -16.33 8.84
C HIS A 226 15.36 -16.63 7.39
N THR A 227 14.37 -16.83 6.54
CA THR A 227 14.56 -16.75 5.10
C THR A 227 14.43 -15.28 4.71
N ALA A 228 15.57 -14.63 4.43
CA ALA A 228 15.56 -13.30 3.84
C ALA A 228 14.84 -13.34 2.47
N ALA A 229 13.92 -12.39 2.27
CA ALA A 229 13.22 -12.17 1.01
C ALA A 229 14.11 -11.38 0.04
#